data_f1a8f353318d372638a20d067b99d9ac
#
_entry.id   f1a8f353318d372638a20d067b99d9ac
#
_cell.length_a   1.000
_cell.length_b   1.000
_cell.length_c   1.000
_cell.angle_alpha   90.00
_cell.angle_beta   90.00
_cell.angle_gamma   90.00
#
_symmetry.space_group_name_H-M   'P 1'
#
loop_
_entity.id
_entity.type
_entity.pdbx_description
1 polymer ?
#
loop_
_entity_poly.entity_id
_entity_poly.type
_entity_poly.pdbx_seq_one_letter_code
_entity_poly.pdbx_strand_id
1 'polypeptide(L)'
;MIEKQLSIFLENKPGVLAEVAKTLADHGVNIRGLSVSDTVDHAVVRIIVTDPQKAIHILGEHGLLVVETDVLAVKLADQPGRLAELATQLARAKVNIEYAYGSSDDTQAVSYTHLTLPTKRIV
;
A
#
# COMPACT_ATOMS: atom_id res chain seq x y z
N MET A 1 -1.37 -6.17 -12.19
CA MET A 1 -1.22 -4.74 -12.56
C MET A 1 -0.32 -4.05 -11.55
N ILE A 2 0.59 -3.23 -12.02
CA ILE A 2 1.48 -2.48 -11.14
C ILE A 2 0.81 -1.16 -10.78
N GLU A 3 0.79 -0.84 -9.51
CA GLU A 3 0.30 0.43 -9.02
C GLU A 3 1.32 1.12 -8.12
N LYS A 4 1.21 2.42 -7.99
CA LYS A 4 2.07 3.21 -7.11
C LYS A 4 1.49 3.20 -5.71
N GLN A 5 2.30 2.81 -4.75
CA GLN A 5 1.97 2.89 -3.34
C GLN A 5 2.77 4.02 -2.71
N LEU A 6 2.14 4.76 -1.85
CA LEU A 6 2.81 5.80 -1.08
C LEU A 6 2.95 5.32 0.36
N SER A 7 4.17 5.34 0.87
CA SER A 7 4.46 5.09 2.28
C SER A 7 4.73 6.43 2.95
N ILE A 8 3.90 6.77 3.92
CA ILE A 8 3.97 8.04 4.64
C ILE A 8 4.46 7.76 6.05
N PHE A 9 5.49 8.45 6.46
CA PHE A 9 6.07 8.28 7.80
C PHE A 9 5.52 9.36 8.71
N LEU A 10 4.78 8.94 9.72
CA LEU A 10 4.05 9.81 10.63
C LEU A 10 4.49 9.59 12.09
N GLU A 11 4.28 10.60 12.92
CA GLU A 11 4.38 10.40 14.37
C GLU A 11 3.25 9.48 14.82
N ASN A 12 3.56 8.58 15.75
CA ASN A 12 2.57 7.64 16.27
C ASN A 12 1.79 8.29 17.42
N LYS A 13 0.83 9.14 17.08
CA LYS A 13 -0.02 9.82 18.03
C LYS A 13 -1.41 10.07 17.48
N PRO A 14 -2.43 10.25 18.36
CA PRO A 14 -3.80 10.49 17.91
C PRO A 14 -3.93 11.69 16.98
N GLY A 15 -4.76 11.57 15.95
CA GLY A 15 -5.13 12.66 15.08
C GLY A 15 -4.24 12.85 13.86
N VAL A 16 -3.04 12.28 13.84
CA VAL A 16 -2.10 12.50 12.71
C VAL A 16 -2.62 11.88 11.44
N LEU A 17 -3.12 10.66 11.50
CA LEU A 17 -3.73 10.02 10.32
C LEU A 17 -4.96 10.79 9.84
N ALA A 18 -5.77 11.29 10.74
CA ALA A 18 -6.94 12.08 10.38
C ALA A 18 -6.56 13.33 9.61
N GLU A 19 -5.49 14.01 10.00
CA GLU A 19 -5.00 15.19 9.28
C GLU A 19 -4.55 14.86 7.87
N VAL A 20 -3.84 13.76 7.69
CA VAL A 20 -3.39 13.31 6.37
C VAL A 20 -4.58 12.99 5.49
N ALA A 21 -5.52 12.21 5.99
CA ALA A 21 -6.71 11.82 5.24
C ALA A 21 -7.54 13.05 4.84
N LYS A 22 -7.72 14.00 5.75
CA LYS A 22 -8.45 15.22 5.48
C LYS A 22 -7.74 16.07 4.42
N THR A 23 -6.44 16.21 4.53
CA THR A 23 -5.65 16.99 3.57
C THR A 23 -5.81 16.44 2.16
N LEU A 24 -5.73 15.13 2.00
CA LEU A 24 -5.91 14.49 0.69
C LEU A 24 -7.34 14.68 0.18
N ALA A 25 -8.33 14.51 1.05
CA ALA A 25 -9.73 14.69 0.68
C ALA A 25 -10.02 16.11 0.24
N ASP A 26 -9.48 17.11 0.92
CA ASP A 26 -9.67 18.53 0.58
C ASP A 26 -9.13 18.86 -0.82
N HIS A 27 -8.19 18.06 -1.32
CA HIS A 27 -7.62 18.24 -2.66
C HIS A 27 -8.19 17.24 -3.68
N GLY A 28 -9.25 16.55 -3.34
CA GLY A 28 -9.93 15.63 -4.25
C GLY A 28 -9.20 14.31 -4.50
N VAL A 29 -8.24 13.96 -3.65
CA VAL A 29 -7.53 12.69 -3.75
C VAL A 29 -8.24 11.64 -2.91
N ASN A 30 -8.66 10.55 -3.54
CA ASN A 30 -9.33 9.45 -2.86
C ASN A 30 -8.34 8.35 -2.51
N ILE A 31 -8.47 7.81 -1.30
CA ILE A 31 -7.68 6.68 -0.83
C ILE A 31 -8.45 5.40 -1.15
N ARG A 32 -7.86 4.54 -1.99
CA ARG A 32 -8.47 3.28 -2.42
C ARG A 32 -7.96 2.07 -1.64
N GLY A 33 -6.81 2.19 -1.03
CA GLY A 33 -6.24 1.13 -0.22
C GLY A 33 -5.44 1.73 0.93
N LEU A 34 -5.39 1.05 2.06
CA LEU A 34 -4.79 1.57 3.27
C LEU A 34 -4.23 0.45 4.11
N SER A 35 -3.01 0.63 4.58
CA SER A 35 -2.39 -0.22 5.59
C SER A 35 -1.63 0.65 6.56
N VAL A 36 -1.81 0.42 7.84
CA VAL A 36 -1.11 1.15 8.90
C VAL A 36 -0.33 0.15 9.72
N SER A 37 0.95 0.42 9.88
CA SER A 37 1.80 -0.35 10.79
C SER A 37 2.57 0.61 11.68
N ASP A 38 2.88 0.19 12.90
CA ASP A 38 3.59 1.05 13.83
C ASP A 38 4.93 0.44 14.27
N THR A 39 5.81 1.33 14.66
CA THR A 39 6.98 1.04 15.47
C THR A 39 6.81 1.82 16.76
N VAL A 40 7.80 1.81 17.64
CA VAL A 40 7.67 2.47 18.95
C VAL A 40 7.34 3.96 18.82
N ASP A 41 8.01 4.67 17.92
CA ASP A 41 7.90 6.13 17.82
C ASP A 41 7.19 6.61 16.56
N HIS A 42 7.02 5.75 15.57
CA HIS A 42 6.54 6.15 14.26
C HIS A 42 5.45 5.20 13.77
N ALA A 43 4.62 5.72 12.89
CA ALA A 43 3.68 4.92 12.12
C ALA A 43 4.07 5.01 10.65
N VAL A 44 3.93 3.90 9.94
CA VAL A 44 4.06 3.86 8.49
C VAL A 44 2.67 3.62 7.92
N VAL A 45 2.19 4.58 7.15
CA VAL A 45 0.89 4.51 6.50
C VAL A 45 1.14 4.26 5.01
N ARG A 46 0.67 3.12 4.53
CA ARG A 46 0.77 2.78 3.10
C ARG A 46 -0.58 3.00 2.46
N ILE A 47 -0.62 3.81 1.41
CA ILE A 47 -1.87 4.15 0.73
C ILE A 47 -1.75 3.94 -0.77
N ILE A 48 -2.88 3.56 -1.36
CA ILE A 48 -3.09 3.58 -2.80
C ILE A 48 -4.12 4.65 -3.06
N VAL A 49 -3.78 5.60 -3.91
CA VAL A 49 -4.62 6.79 -4.15
C VAL A 49 -4.95 6.95 -5.62
N THR A 50 -5.98 7.76 -5.90
CA THR A 50 -6.41 8.02 -7.28
C THR A 50 -5.42 8.85 -8.08
N ASP A 51 -4.64 9.72 -7.43
CA ASP A 51 -3.66 10.57 -8.08
C ASP A 51 -2.37 10.61 -7.26
N PRO A 52 -1.44 9.65 -7.48
CA PRO A 52 -0.22 9.58 -6.69
C PRO A 52 0.67 10.82 -6.76
N GLN A 53 0.82 11.41 -7.95
CA GLN A 53 1.70 12.57 -8.09
C GLN A 53 1.18 13.78 -7.34
N LYS A 54 -0.13 14.00 -7.40
CA LYS A 54 -0.77 15.07 -6.65
C LYS A 54 -0.63 14.85 -5.15
N ALA A 55 -0.85 13.61 -4.70
CA ALA A 55 -0.72 13.27 -3.28
C ALA A 55 0.71 13.50 -2.77
N ILE A 56 1.71 13.08 -3.52
CA ILE A 56 3.13 13.28 -3.16
C ILE A 56 3.42 14.77 -2.99
N HIS A 57 2.96 15.58 -3.94
CA HIS A 57 3.17 17.02 -3.90
C HIS A 57 2.52 17.66 -2.67
N ILE A 58 1.25 17.33 -2.43
CA ILE A 58 0.49 17.88 -1.30
C ILE A 58 1.13 17.50 0.04
N LEU A 59 1.44 16.22 0.21
CA LEU A 59 2.01 15.73 1.45
C LEU A 59 3.43 16.26 1.67
N GLY A 60 4.19 16.40 0.62
CA GLY A 60 5.51 17.01 0.68
C GLY A 60 5.47 18.47 1.13
N GLU A 61 4.47 19.23 0.67
CA GLU A 61 4.28 20.61 1.11
C GLU A 61 3.96 20.70 2.61
N HIS A 62 3.38 19.66 3.17
CA HIS A 62 3.11 19.58 4.61
C HIS A 62 4.29 19.03 5.41
N GLY A 63 5.45 18.89 4.78
CA GLY A 63 6.67 18.45 5.44
C GLY A 63 6.74 16.97 5.76
N LEU A 64 5.90 16.16 5.13
CA LEU A 64 5.87 14.72 5.37
C LEU A 64 6.84 13.99 4.44
N LEU A 65 7.49 12.97 4.98
CA LEU A 65 8.33 12.08 4.18
C LEU A 65 7.42 11.03 3.53
N VAL A 66 7.46 11.00 2.20
CA VAL A 66 6.66 10.08 1.40
C VAL A 66 7.57 9.30 0.48
N VAL A 67 7.46 7.98 0.49
CA VAL A 67 8.23 7.11 -0.39
C VAL A 67 7.28 6.40 -1.35
N GLU A 68 7.54 6.56 -2.65
CA GLU A 68 6.77 5.89 -3.69
C GLU A 68 7.38 4.52 -4.00
N THR A 69 6.55 3.50 -4.06
CA THR A 69 6.96 2.13 -4.33
C THR A 69 5.98 1.48 -5.30
N ASP A 70 6.49 0.68 -6.22
CA ASP A 70 5.63 -0.12 -7.08
C ASP A 70 5.16 -1.36 -6.33
N VAL A 71 3.87 -1.62 -6.41
CA VAL A 71 3.26 -2.83 -5.83
C VAL A 71 2.42 -3.53 -6.89
N LEU A 72 2.29 -4.83 -6.74
CA LEU A 72 1.42 -5.63 -7.58
C LEU A 72 0.00 -5.60 -7.00
N ALA A 73 -0.95 -5.10 -7.77
CA ALA A 73 -2.36 -5.12 -7.42
C ALA A 73 -3.03 -6.26 -8.17
N VAL A 74 -3.63 -7.18 -7.44
CA VAL A 74 -4.27 -8.37 -8.02
C VAL A 74 -5.72 -8.41 -7.57
N LYS A 75 -6.62 -8.56 -8.53
CA LYS A 75 -8.03 -8.80 -8.23
C LYS A 75 -8.25 -10.29 -8.07
N LEU A 76 -8.85 -10.66 -6.95
CA LEU A 76 -9.16 -12.05 -6.63
C LEU A 76 -10.67 -12.18 -6.42
N ALA A 77 -11.23 -13.30 -6.85
CA ALA A 77 -12.59 -13.62 -6.46
C ALA A 77 -12.64 -13.78 -4.93
N ASP A 78 -13.64 -13.20 -4.29
CA ASP A 78 -13.78 -13.28 -2.83
C ASP A 78 -14.34 -14.63 -2.43
N GLN A 79 -13.51 -15.66 -2.52
CA GLN A 79 -13.83 -17.05 -2.28
C GLN A 79 -12.69 -17.76 -1.56
N PRO A 80 -12.99 -18.81 -0.79
CA PRO A 80 -11.93 -19.59 -0.15
C PRO A 80 -10.92 -20.12 -1.17
N GLY A 81 -9.64 -20.04 -0.82
CA GLY A 81 -8.55 -20.59 -1.63
C GLY A 81 -7.96 -19.68 -2.67
N ARG A 82 -8.57 -18.54 -2.97
CA ARG A 82 -8.05 -17.64 -4.01
C ARG A 82 -6.70 -17.03 -3.63
N LEU A 83 -6.58 -16.60 -2.37
CA LEU A 83 -5.31 -16.08 -1.87
C LEU A 83 -4.23 -17.17 -1.85
N ALA A 84 -4.60 -18.39 -1.47
CA ALA A 84 -3.67 -19.52 -1.46
C ALA A 84 -3.14 -19.81 -2.87
N GLU A 85 -3.99 -19.73 -3.89
CA GLU A 85 -3.57 -19.90 -5.28
C GLU A 85 -2.55 -18.86 -5.70
N LEU A 86 -2.82 -17.59 -5.39
CA LEU A 86 -1.90 -16.50 -5.72
C LEU A 86 -0.56 -16.69 -5.00
N ALA A 87 -0.58 -16.95 -3.71
CA ALA A 87 0.63 -17.14 -2.91
C ALA A 87 1.45 -18.32 -3.43
N THR A 88 0.79 -19.39 -3.84
CA THR A 88 1.46 -20.57 -4.42
C THR A 88 2.13 -20.24 -5.75
N GLN A 89 1.47 -19.49 -6.61
CA GLN A 89 2.06 -19.06 -7.88
C GLN A 89 3.30 -18.21 -7.67
N LEU A 90 3.24 -17.28 -6.74
CA LEU A 90 4.40 -16.43 -6.42
C LEU A 90 5.55 -17.26 -5.83
N ALA A 91 5.23 -18.21 -4.96
CA ALA A 91 6.25 -19.11 -4.39
C ALA A 91 6.93 -19.94 -5.47
N ARG A 92 6.19 -20.47 -6.43
CA ARG A 92 6.76 -21.22 -7.55
C ARG A 92 7.66 -20.36 -8.43
N ALA A 93 7.35 -19.08 -8.56
CA ALA A 93 8.18 -18.13 -9.28
C ALA A 93 9.36 -17.64 -8.43
N LYS A 94 9.51 -18.15 -7.21
CA LYS A 94 10.56 -17.76 -6.26
C LYS A 94 10.51 -16.28 -5.89
N VAL A 95 9.29 -15.76 -5.80
CA VAL A 95 9.06 -14.38 -5.41
C VAL A 95 8.63 -14.35 -3.96
N ASN A 96 9.33 -13.57 -3.14
CA ASN A 96 8.99 -13.41 -1.74
C ASN A 96 8.03 -12.23 -1.56
N ILE A 97 6.97 -12.45 -0.79
CA ILE A 97 6.04 -11.39 -0.42
C ILE A 97 6.57 -10.73 0.86
N GLU A 98 6.97 -9.47 0.76
CA GLU A 98 7.43 -8.74 1.94
C GLU A 98 6.26 -8.29 2.81
N TYR A 99 5.20 -7.80 2.18
CA TYR A 99 3.95 -7.47 2.85
C TYR A 99 2.83 -7.44 1.83
N ALA A 100 1.63 -7.57 2.31
CA ALA A 100 0.43 -7.48 1.50
C ALA A 100 -0.72 -6.97 2.34
N TYR A 101 -1.64 -6.30 1.72
CA TYR A 101 -2.91 -5.89 2.33
C TYR A 101 -3.97 -5.88 1.25
N GLY A 102 -5.21 -5.87 1.66
CA GLY A 102 -6.27 -5.98 0.69
C GLY A 102 -7.56 -5.32 1.14
N SER A 103 -8.47 -5.26 0.20
CA SER A 103 -9.85 -4.86 0.43
C SER A 103 -10.76 -5.80 -0.33
N SER A 104 -12.01 -5.89 0.07
CA SER A 104 -12.98 -6.70 -0.66
C SER A 104 -14.26 -5.91 -0.87
N ASP A 105 -14.92 -6.21 -1.99
CA ASP A 105 -16.29 -5.80 -2.24
C ASP A 105 -17.16 -7.05 -2.28
N ASP A 106 -18.38 -6.96 -2.80
CA ASP A 106 -19.33 -8.08 -2.81
C ASP A 106 -18.84 -9.28 -3.60
N THR A 107 -17.94 -9.10 -4.57
CA THR A 107 -17.54 -10.15 -5.51
C THR A 107 -16.05 -10.34 -5.64
N GLN A 108 -15.25 -9.36 -5.30
CA GLN A 108 -13.81 -9.38 -5.52
C GLN A 108 -13.05 -8.84 -4.33
N ALA A 109 -11.87 -9.41 -4.12
CA ALA A 109 -10.85 -8.84 -3.24
C ALA A 109 -9.74 -8.25 -4.11
N VAL A 110 -9.10 -7.18 -3.62
CA VAL A 110 -7.91 -6.61 -4.26
C VAL A 110 -6.76 -6.73 -3.28
N SER A 111 -5.70 -7.39 -3.71
CA SER A 111 -4.48 -7.53 -2.90
C SER A 111 -3.40 -6.61 -3.45
N TYR A 112 -2.81 -5.81 -2.57
CA TYR A 112 -1.66 -4.97 -2.89
C TYR A 112 -0.44 -5.61 -2.25
N THR A 113 0.50 -6.05 -3.07
CA THR A 113 1.60 -6.90 -2.61
C THR A 113 2.93 -6.30 -3.02
N HIS A 114 3.80 -6.11 -2.04
CA HIS A 114 5.19 -5.73 -2.31
C HIS A 114 6.03 -7.00 -2.37
N LEU A 115 6.79 -7.15 -3.46
CA LEU A 115 7.49 -8.37 -3.78
C LEU A 115 9.00 -8.15 -3.77
N THR A 116 9.74 -9.17 -3.31
CA THR A 116 11.20 -9.22 -3.46
C THR A 116 11.56 -10.40 -4.35
N LEU A 117 12.38 -10.15 -5.35
CA LEU A 117 12.91 -11.20 -6.20
C LEU A 117 14.24 -11.72 -5.62
N PRO A 118 14.45 -13.03 -5.61
CA PRO A 118 15.70 -13.59 -5.08
C PRO A 118 16.96 -13.02 -5.74
N THR A 119 16.87 -12.68 -7.02
CA THR A 119 18.00 -12.13 -7.77
C THR A 119 18.48 -10.79 -7.23
N LYS A 120 17.66 -10.06 -6.51
CA LYS A 120 18.08 -8.80 -5.89
C LYS A 120 19.08 -8.98 -4.76
N ARG A 121 19.21 -10.19 -4.26
CA ARG A 121 20.14 -10.49 -3.16
C ARG A 121 21.54 -10.79 -3.63
N ILE A 122 21.73 -10.99 -4.90
CA ILE A 122 22.99 -11.43 -5.48
C ILE A 122 23.92 -10.26 -5.78
N VAL A 123 23.40 -9.09 -5.78
CA VAL A 123 24.13 -7.88 -6.15
C VAL A 123 25.11 -7.43 -5.07
#